data_eadae2a60d0c09e708c18a8141477fb5
#
_entry.id   eadae2a60d0c09e708c18a8141477fb5
#
_cell.length_a   1.000
_cell.length_b   1.000
_cell.length_c   1.000
_cell.angle_alpha   90.00
_cell.angle_beta   90.00
_cell.angle_gamma   90.00
#
_symmetry.space_group_name_H-M   'P 1'
#
loop_
_entity.id
_entity.type
_entity.pdbx_description
1 polymer ?
#
loop_
_entity_poly.entity_id
_entity_poly.type
_entity_poly.pdbx_seq_one_letter_code
_entity_poly.pdbx_strand_id
1 'polypeptide(L)'
;MNQHTPITQVVTEVDERREQRWKQYAWRLLPQTLFDPQTQVALDETLTLAVGRGDRQPTLRFWGWSSRAVVLGRFQSVRNEVNADVAAEEGIALVRRISGGGAMFIEPEGAITWSIHAPEAMVKGMTFPESYAFFDAWVIDALRELGVDAWYAPLNDITSTGGKIGGAAQARRGGAVLHHTTMAYQMNMELMGRVLRTSKEKLIDKGVKSADKRVGPLRQQTDLDRDVIIHHLIGHFRARFGLAEDTFSEEELRDAQKRVDDRFSTTDWLYFLP
;
A
#
# COMPACT_ATOMS: atom_id res chain seq x y z
N MET A 1 10.72 12.78 -45.21
CA MET A 1 10.13 13.81 -44.34
C MET A 1 9.81 13.15 -43.00
N ASN A 2 10.71 13.29 -42.02
CA ASN A 2 10.45 12.78 -40.65
C ASN A 2 9.58 13.82 -39.95
N GLN A 3 8.32 13.47 -39.72
CA GLN A 3 7.44 14.25 -38.85
C GLN A 3 7.85 14.01 -37.39
N HIS A 4 8.53 14.98 -36.78
CA HIS A 4 8.75 15.00 -35.36
C HIS A 4 7.41 15.29 -34.67
N THR A 5 6.81 14.27 -34.05
CA THR A 5 5.65 14.46 -33.17
C THR A 5 6.11 15.32 -31.99
N PRO A 6 5.41 16.41 -31.63
CA PRO A 6 5.77 17.27 -30.52
C PRO A 6 5.77 16.48 -29.19
N ILE A 7 6.77 16.72 -28.34
CA ILE A 7 6.92 16.04 -27.03
C ILE A 7 5.63 16.15 -26.20
N THR A 8 4.96 17.30 -26.23
CA THR A 8 3.69 17.53 -25.52
C THR A 8 2.59 16.57 -25.99
N GLN A 9 2.50 16.28 -27.30
CA GLN A 9 1.49 15.37 -27.85
C GLN A 9 1.75 13.91 -27.43
N VAL A 10 3.01 13.50 -27.36
CA VAL A 10 3.41 12.15 -26.90
C VAL A 10 3.10 11.96 -25.41
N VAL A 11 3.35 12.96 -24.57
CA VAL A 11 3.04 12.91 -23.13
C VAL A 11 1.53 12.79 -22.91
N THR A 12 0.71 13.58 -23.59
CA THR A 12 -0.76 13.53 -23.51
C THR A 12 -1.30 12.16 -23.92
N GLU A 13 -0.81 11.57 -25.00
CA GLU A 13 -1.24 10.23 -25.46
C GLU A 13 -0.85 9.10 -24.50
N VAL A 14 0.28 9.23 -23.79
CA VAL A 14 0.70 8.25 -22.77
C VAL A 14 -0.21 8.33 -21.54
N ASP A 15 -0.55 9.54 -21.11
CA ASP A 15 -1.41 9.74 -19.96
C ASP A 15 -2.86 9.31 -20.23
N GLU A 16 -3.38 9.60 -21.43
CA GLU A 16 -4.69 9.13 -21.86
C GLU A 16 -4.77 7.60 -21.91
N ARG A 17 -3.75 6.93 -22.44
CA ARG A 17 -3.69 5.45 -22.45
C ARG A 17 -3.61 4.85 -21.07
N ARG A 18 -2.92 5.50 -20.14
CA ARG A 18 -2.89 5.09 -18.73
C ARG A 18 -4.27 5.22 -18.08
N GLU A 19 -4.93 6.34 -18.27
CA GLU A 19 -6.25 6.60 -17.72
C GLU A 19 -7.31 5.63 -18.27
N GLN A 20 -7.24 5.29 -19.56
CA GLN A 20 -8.12 4.29 -20.18
C GLN A 20 -8.00 2.91 -19.52
N ARG A 21 -6.82 2.52 -19.02
CA ARG A 21 -6.67 1.23 -18.29
C ARG A 21 -7.47 1.20 -16.98
N TRP A 22 -7.69 2.34 -16.34
CA TRP A 22 -8.54 2.45 -15.16
C TRP A 22 -10.02 2.43 -15.53
N LYS A 23 -10.41 3.20 -16.53
CA LYS A 23 -11.80 3.41 -16.96
C LYS A 23 -12.46 2.19 -17.60
N GLN A 24 -11.67 1.22 -18.05
CA GLN A 24 -12.23 -0.02 -18.62
C GLN A 24 -12.84 -0.96 -17.57
N TYR A 25 -12.66 -0.69 -16.28
CA TYR A 25 -13.18 -1.51 -15.19
C TYR A 25 -14.23 -0.77 -14.38
N ALA A 26 -15.22 -1.50 -13.90
CA ALA A 26 -16.12 -1.04 -12.86
C ALA A 26 -15.47 -1.28 -11.49
N TRP A 27 -15.15 -0.20 -10.77
CA TRP A 27 -14.48 -0.26 -9.47
C TRP A 27 -15.47 -0.33 -8.33
N ARG A 28 -15.18 -1.15 -7.32
CA ARG A 28 -15.89 -1.12 -6.04
C ARG A 28 -15.00 -0.56 -4.93
N LEU A 29 -15.62 0.15 -4.00
CA LEU A 29 -15.01 0.63 -2.77
C LEU A 29 -15.43 -0.26 -1.61
N LEU A 30 -14.43 -0.81 -0.91
CA LEU A 30 -14.64 -1.37 0.41
C LEU A 30 -14.22 -0.32 1.46
N PRO A 31 -15.16 0.11 2.32
CA PRO A 31 -14.91 1.18 3.26
C PRO A 31 -13.93 0.76 4.35
N GLN A 32 -13.40 1.75 5.03
CA GLN A 32 -12.53 1.53 6.18
C GLN A 32 -13.30 0.79 7.28
N THR A 33 -12.91 -0.48 7.51
CA THR A 33 -13.46 -1.34 8.55
C THR A 33 -12.34 -1.76 9.49
N LEU A 34 -12.59 -1.68 10.79
CA LEU A 34 -11.63 -2.05 11.80
C LEU A 34 -11.48 -3.58 11.86
N PHE A 35 -10.28 -4.06 11.55
CA PHE A 35 -9.88 -5.44 11.71
C PHE A 35 -8.52 -5.53 12.41
N ASP A 36 -8.26 -6.68 13.02
CA ASP A 36 -6.93 -6.99 13.53
C ASP A 36 -5.90 -7.11 12.40
N PRO A 37 -4.60 -6.97 12.70
CA PRO A 37 -3.56 -6.98 11.69
C PRO A 37 -3.49 -8.25 10.84
N GLN A 38 -3.78 -9.43 11.40
CA GLN A 38 -3.79 -10.70 10.69
C GLN A 38 -4.92 -10.74 9.67
N THR A 39 -6.10 -10.34 10.08
CA THR A 39 -7.28 -10.23 9.21
C THR A 39 -7.05 -9.22 8.07
N GLN A 40 -6.41 -8.08 8.36
CA GLN A 40 -6.09 -7.08 7.33
C GLN A 40 -5.25 -7.66 6.20
N VAL A 41 -4.16 -8.37 6.52
CA VAL A 41 -3.28 -8.96 5.49
C VAL A 41 -3.91 -10.19 4.82
N ALA A 42 -4.78 -10.93 5.53
CA ALA A 42 -5.54 -12.05 4.96
C ALA A 42 -6.57 -11.58 3.93
N LEU A 43 -7.28 -10.48 4.22
CA LEU A 43 -8.23 -9.85 3.30
C LEU A 43 -7.55 -9.41 2.01
N ASP A 44 -6.33 -8.90 2.06
CA ASP A 44 -5.60 -8.54 0.84
C ASP A 44 -5.40 -9.74 -0.09
N GLU A 45 -5.02 -10.89 0.43
CA GLU A 45 -4.91 -12.08 -0.41
C GLU A 45 -6.26 -12.59 -0.89
N THR A 46 -7.25 -12.61 -0.02
CA THR A 46 -8.61 -13.07 -0.35
C THR A 46 -9.20 -12.28 -1.50
N LEU A 47 -9.18 -10.94 -1.38
CA LEU A 47 -9.71 -10.04 -2.41
C LEU A 47 -8.92 -10.13 -3.71
N THR A 48 -7.57 -10.22 -3.63
CA THR A 48 -6.73 -10.38 -4.81
C THR A 48 -7.10 -11.64 -5.60
N LEU A 49 -7.26 -12.77 -4.92
CA LEU A 49 -7.62 -14.02 -5.57
C LEU A 49 -9.04 -14.00 -6.12
N ALA A 50 -10.00 -13.37 -5.44
CA ALA A 50 -11.37 -13.22 -5.93
C ALA A 50 -11.44 -12.38 -7.22
N VAL A 51 -10.69 -11.27 -7.27
CA VAL A 51 -10.55 -10.44 -8.49
C VAL A 51 -9.86 -11.23 -9.61
N GLY A 52 -8.82 -12.00 -9.29
CA GLY A 52 -8.08 -12.78 -10.28
C GLY A 52 -8.88 -13.91 -10.92
N ARG A 53 -9.84 -14.49 -10.18
CA ARG A 53 -10.79 -15.48 -10.71
C ARG A 53 -11.96 -14.85 -11.47
N GLY A 54 -12.13 -13.51 -11.39
CA GLY A 54 -13.28 -12.81 -11.94
C GLY A 54 -14.56 -12.91 -11.07
N ASP A 55 -14.47 -13.44 -9.85
CA ASP A 55 -15.58 -13.55 -8.92
C ASP A 55 -16.00 -12.18 -8.36
N ARG A 56 -15.08 -11.23 -8.37
CA ARG A 56 -15.27 -9.87 -7.88
C ARG A 56 -14.69 -8.84 -8.84
N GLN A 57 -15.29 -7.65 -8.83
CA GLN A 57 -14.79 -6.48 -9.56
C GLN A 57 -13.48 -5.99 -8.96
N PRO A 58 -12.65 -5.29 -9.74
CA PRO A 58 -11.51 -4.56 -9.20
C PRO A 58 -11.91 -3.69 -8.03
N THR A 59 -11.07 -3.68 -7.00
CA THR A 59 -11.43 -3.16 -5.69
C THR A 59 -10.43 -2.13 -5.21
N LEU A 60 -10.91 -0.97 -4.79
CA LEU A 60 -10.20 -0.04 -3.90
C LEU A 60 -10.68 -0.31 -2.47
N ARG A 61 -9.75 -0.55 -1.55
CA ARG A 61 -10.05 -0.81 -0.15
C ARG A 61 -9.22 0.10 0.74
N PHE A 62 -9.86 0.78 1.71
CA PHE A 62 -9.16 1.45 2.80
C PHE A 62 -9.14 0.57 4.05
N TRP A 63 -8.00 0.56 4.76
CA TRP A 63 -7.81 -0.29 5.93
C TRP A 63 -8.12 0.47 7.21
N GLY A 64 -8.82 -0.19 8.14
CA GLY A 64 -9.02 0.27 9.50
C GLY A 64 -8.26 -0.63 10.47
N TRP A 65 -7.18 -0.15 11.06
CA TRP A 65 -6.37 -0.90 11.99
C TRP A 65 -6.96 -0.87 13.40
N SER A 66 -7.20 -2.03 14.01
CA SER A 66 -7.71 -2.11 15.39
C SER A 66 -6.61 -2.04 16.46
N SER A 67 -5.35 -2.25 16.08
CA SER A 67 -4.20 -2.21 16.97
C SER A 67 -2.91 -1.82 16.25
N ARG A 68 -1.88 -1.51 17.04
CA ARG A 68 -0.52 -1.31 16.52
C ARG A 68 0.02 -2.59 15.91
N ALA A 69 0.81 -2.47 14.85
CA ALA A 69 1.43 -3.60 14.19
C ALA A 69 2.79 -3.27 13.56
N VAL A 70 3.63 -4.28 13.44
CA VAL A 70 4.70 -4.31 12.44
C VAL A 70 4.31 -5.28 11.34
N VAL A 71 4.18 -4.76 10.14
CA VAL A 71 3.86 -5.54 8.94
C VAL A 71 5.14 -5.85 8.17
N LEU A 72 5.60 -7.10 8.28
CA LEU A 72 6.79 -7.56 7.56
C LEU A 72 6.47 -7.89 6.10
N GLY A 73 7.41 -7.57 5.22
CA GLY A 73 7.38 -8.06 3.85
C GLY A 73 7.61 -9.57 3.76
N ARG A 74 7.12 -10.18 2.69
CA ARG A 74 7.19 -11.63 2.45
C ARG A 74 8.55 -12.25 2.74
N PHE A 75 9.62 -11.56 2.36
CA PHE A 75 10.99 -12.10 2.36
C PHE A 75 11.89 -11.50 3.45
N GLN A 76 11.30 -10.97 4.52
CA GLN A 76 12.06 -10.42 5.63
C GLN A 76 12.14 -11.41 6.81
N SER A 77 13.29 -11.45 7.48
CA SER A 77 13.46 -12.16 8.75
C SER A 77 12.95 -11.29 9.90
N VAL A 78 12.11 -11.83 10.76
CA VAL A 78 11.65 -11.11 11.98
C VAL A 78 12.84 -10.66 12.80
N ARG A 79 13.81 -11.57 13.02
CA ARG A 79 15.01 -11.31 13.83
C ARG A 79 15.82 -10.11 13.33
N ASN A 80 15.89 -9.95 12.01
CA ASN A 80 16.70 -8.88 11.41
C ASN A 80 15.95 -7.54 11.32
N GLU A 81 14.61 -7.57 11.35
CA GLU A 81 13.80 -6.37 11.10
C GLU A 81 13.20 -5.79 12.37
N VAL A 82 12.94 -6.62 13.39
CA VAL A 82 12.11 -6.24 14.54
C VAL A 82 12.83 -6.54 15.85
N ASN A 83 12.72 -5.62 16.78
CA ASN A 83 13.00 -5.89 18.19
C ASN A 83 11.74 -6.54 18.80
N ALA A 84 11.75 -7.87 18.86
CA ALA A 84 10.58 -8.63 19.30
C ALA A 84 10.22 -8.38 20.77
N ASP A 85 11.23 -8.09 21.63
CA ASP A 85 11.01 -7.80 23.04
C ASP A 85 10.25 -6.49 23.20
N VAL A 86 10.68 -5.42 22.51
CA VAL A 86 9.98 -4.14 22.48
C VAL A 86 8.58 -4.28 21.89
N ALA A 87 8.42 -5.08 20.83
CA ALA A 87 7.10 -5.31 20.26
C ALA A 87 6.14 -5.97 21.24
N ALA A 88 6.62 -6.95 22.02
CA ALA A 88 5.84 -7.63 23.05
C ALA A 88 5.49 -6.69 24.22
N GLU A 89 6.47 -5.93 24.73
CA GLU A 89 6.28 -4.95 25.80
C GLU A 89 5.24 -3.89 25.47
N GLU A 90 5.23 -3.40 24.22
CA GLU A 90 4.34 -2.34 23.73
C GLU A 90 3.02 -2.88 23.14
N GLY A 91 2.78 -4.20 23.19
CA GLY A 91 1.58 -4.84 22.65
C GLY A 91 1.42 -4.67 21.15
N ILE A 92 2.53 -4.63 20.40
CA ILE A 92 2.57 -4.45 18.95
C ILE A 92 2.48 -5.81 18.26
N ALA A 93 1.44 -6.03 17.46
CA ALA A 93 1.28 -7.26 16.70
C ALA A 93 2.35 -7.38 15.59
N LEU A 94 2.89 -8.58 15.40
CA LEU A 94 3.78 -8.89 14.29
C LEU A 94 3.01 -9.70 13.26
N VAL A 95 2.95 -9.20 12.02
CA VAL A 95 2.28 -9.89 10.92
C VAL A 95 3.15 -9.88 9.65
N ARG A 96 2.99 -10.90 8.83
CA ARG A 96 3.69 -11.02 7.55
C ARG A 96 2.69 -10.95 6.40
N ARG A 97 2.89 -10.00 5.47
CA ARG A 97 2.09 -9.86 4.27
C ARG A 97 2.61 -10.75 3.12
N ILE A 98 1.79 -10.94 2.08
CA ILE A 98 2.16 -11.73 0.88
C ILE A 98 3.06 -10.97 -0.11
N SER A 99 3.09 -9.65 -0.05
CA SER A 99 3.92 -8.80 -0.91
C SER A 99 5.34 -8.65 -0.34
N GLY A 100 6.30 -8.31 -1.19
CA GLY A 100 7.67 -8.02 -0.79
C GLY A 100 7.82 -6.66 -0.08
N GLY A 101 9.04 -6.13 -0.10
CA GLY A 101 9.37 -4.83 0.48
C GLY A 101 9.79 -4.86 1.95
N GLY A 102 10.00 -3.68 2.54
CA GLY A 102 10.45 -3.48 3.92
C GLY A 102 9.34 -3.62 4.96
N ALA A 103 9.74 -3.75 6.22
CA ALA A 103 8.82 -3.73 7.35
C ALA A 103 8.24 -2.32 7.54
N MET A 104 6.98 -2.27 7.97
CA MET A 104 6.26 -1.03 8.27
C MET A 104 5.76 -1.08 9.71
N PHE A 105 5.97 0.01 10.44
CA PHE A 105 5.33 0.24 11.73
C PHE A 105 4.00 0.96 11.51
N ILE A 106 2.94 0.46 12.14
CA ILE A 106 1.56 0.95 12.00
C ILE A 106 1.03 1.36 13.36
N GLU A 107 0.46 2.56 13.42
CA GLU A 107 -0.42 3.02 14.49
C GLU A 107 -1.80 3.28 13.88
N PRO A 108 -2.90 2.87 14.54
CA PRO A 108 -4.27 2.96 13.97
C PRO A 108 -4.61 4.33 13.42
N GLU A 109 -4.42 5.38 14.21
CA GLU A 109 -4.68 6.78 13.83
C GLU A 109 -3.50 7.42 13.09
N GLY A 110 -2.35 6.76 13.06
CA GLY A 110 -1.11 7.27 12.49
C GLY A 110 -0.89 6.92 11.03
N ALA A 111 -1.67 6.01 10.48
CA ALA A 111 -1.49 5.52 9.12
C ALA A 111 -2.74 5.71 8.26
N ILE A 112 -2.53 5.99 6.98
CA ILE A 112 -3.54 5.87 5.92
C ILE A 112 -3.08 4.74 5.01
N THR A 113 -3.79 3.61 5.04
CA THR A 113 -3.46 2.42 4.26
C THR A 113 -4.59 2.09 3.31
N TRP A 114 -4.24 1.80 2.07
CA TRP A 114 -5.20 1.31 1.07
C TRP A 114 -4.61 0.19 0.23
N SER A 115 -5.48 -0.60 -0.37
CA SER A 115 -5.15 -1.62 -1.36
C SER A 115 -5.95 -1.45 -2.63
N ILE A 116 -5.31 -1.71 -3.75
CA ILE A 116 -5.94 -1.90 -5.06
C ILE A 116 -5.77 -3.36 -5.43
N HIS A 117 -6.89 -4.01 -5.73
CA HIS A 117 -6.94 -5.38 -6.26
C HIS A 117 -7.46 -5.28 -7.68
N ALA A 118 -6.62 -5.62 -8.67
CA ALA A 118 -6.97 -5.47 -10.08
C ALA A 118 -6.54 -6.68 -10.91
N PRO A 119 -7.18 -6.97 -12.05
CA PRO A 119 -6.70 -7.98 -12.98
C PRO A 119 -5.26 -7.68 -13.41
N GLU A 120 -4.41 -8.70 -13.49
CA GLU A 120 -3.01 -8.54 -13.90
C GLU A 120 -2.87 -7.94 -15.30
N ALA A 121 -3.89 -8.12 -16.14
CA ALA A 121 -3.98 -7.50 -17.46
C ALA A 121 -3.86 -5.96 -17.42
N MET A 122 -4.28 -5.32 -16.32
CA MET A 122 -4.19 -3.87 -16.14
C MET A 122 -2.75 -3.34 -16.19
N VAL A 123 -1.78 -4.13 -15.77
CA VAL A 123 -0.35 -3.79 -15.77
C VAL A 123 0.46 -4.58 -16.79
N LYS A 124 -0.22 -5.22 -17.75
CA LYS A 124 0.46 -5.98 -18.81
C LYS A 124 1.45 -5.10 -19.56
N GLY A 125 2.69 -5.60 -19.68
CA GLY A 125 3.78 -4.90 -20.38
C GLY A 125 4.50 -3.85 -19.53
N MET A 126 4.12 -3.65 -18.25
CA MET A 126 4.81 -2.76 -17.32
C MET A 126 5.88 -3.51 -16.52
N THR A 127 7.03 -2.89 -16.34
CA THR A 127 8.00 -3.28 -15.32
C THR A 127 7.44 -3.03 -13.91
N PHE A 128 8.09 -3.55 -12.87
CA PHE A 128 7.66 -3.27 -11.48
C PHE A 128 7.67 -1.77 -11.16
N PRO A 129 8.74 -0.98 -11.44
CA PRO A 129 8.73 0.46 -11.21
C PRO A 129 7.60 1.20 -11.94
N GLU A 130 7.37 0.85 -13.20
CA GLU A 130 6.26 1.45 -13.97
C GLU A 130 4.89 1.12 -13.38
N SER A 131 4.71 -0.12 -12.90
CA SER A 131 3.49 -0.56 -12.23
C SER A 131 3.27 0.17 -10.90
N TYR A 132 4.32 0.42 -10.11
CA TYR A 132 4.23 1.24 -8.89
C TYR A 132 3.82 2.68 -9.22
N ALA A 133 4.53 3.32 -10.15
CA ALA A 133 4.21 4.68 -10.57
C ALA A 133 2.79 4.80 -11.13
N PHE A 134 2.33 3.78 -11.87
CA PHE A 134 0.98 3.73 -12.42
C PHE A 134 -0.10 3.69 -11.33
N PHE A 135 0.07 2.83 -10.32
CA PHE A 135 -0.91 2.70 -9.25
C PHE A 135 -0.88 3.84 -8.23
N ASP A 136 0.26 4.50 -8.03
CA ASP A 136 0.38 5.61 -7.08
C ASP A 136 0.07 6.98 -7.70
N ALA A 137 -0.07 7.09 -9.03
CA ALA A 137 -0.28 8.37 -9.72
C ALA A 137 -1.52 9.12 -9.24
N TRP A 138 -2.65 8.42 -9.08
CA TRP A 138 -3.90 9.04 -8.67
C TRP A 138 -3.85 9.64 -7.26
N VAL A 139 -3.17 8.97 -6.34
CA VAL A 139 -3.05 9.48 -4.96
C VAL A 139 -2.08 10.65 -4.89
N ILE A 140 -1.04 10.66 -5.73
CA ILE A 140 -0.14 11.80 -5.85
C ILE A 140 -0.89 13.03 -6.36
N ASP A 141 -1.71 12.86 -7.40
CA ASP A 141 -2.54 13.94 -7.93
C ASP A 141 -3.52 14.46 -6.86
N ALA A 142 -4.19 13.56 -6.14
CA ALA A 142 -5.10 13.93 -5.05
C ALA A 142 -4.39 14.65 -3.88
N LEU A 143 -3.17 14.25 -3.52
CA LEU A 143 -2.37 14.94 -2.50
C LEU A 143 -1.99 16.35 -2.94
N ARG A 144 -1.68 16.54 -4.23
CA ARG A 144 -1.38 17.87 -4.79
C ARG A 144 -2.59 18.79 -4.74
N GLU A 145 -3.80 18.29 -4.98
CA GLU A 145 -5.04 19.05 -4.81
C GLU A 145 -5.25 19.52 -3.36
N LEU A 146 -4.71 18.77 -2.39
CA LEU A 146 -4.70 19.17 -0.97
C LEU A 146 -3.52 20.08 -0.58
N GLY A 147 -2.73 20.54 -1.56
CA GLY A 147 -1.59 21.42 -1.34
C GLY A 147 -0.32 20.71 -0.87
N VAL A 148 -0.28 19.39 -0.86
CA VAL A 148 0.93 18.62 -0.56
C VAL A 148 1.71 18.39 -1.85
N ASP A 149 2.91 18.97 -1.96
CA ASP A 149 3.78 18.83 -3.15
C ASP A 149 4.41 17.42 -3.17
N ALA A 150 3.60 16.44 -3.58
CA ALA A 150 3.94 15.03 -3.61
C ALA A 150 4.40 14.58 -5.00
N TRP A 151 5.32 13.60 -5.04
CA TRP A 151 5.77 12.93 -6.26
C TRP A 151 6.14 11.47 -6.00
N TYR A 152 6.17 10.69 -7.08
CA TYR A 152 6.68 9.32 -7.05
C TYR A 152 8.21 9.32 -7.00
N ALA A 153 8.78 8.58 -6.06
CA ALA A 153 10.20 8.34 -5.99
C ALA A 153 10.50 6.84 -6.13
N PRO A 154 11.27 6.44 -7.13
CA PRO A 154 11.66 5.04 -7.29
C PRO A 154 12.37 4.50 -6.03
N LEU A 155 12.13 3.25 -5.70
CA LEU A 155 11.41 2.20 -6.45
C LEU A 155 9.88 2.24 -6.24
N ASN A 156 9.37 2.63 -5.07
CA ASN A 156 8.00 2.40 -4.59
C ASN A 156 7.58 3.41 -3.51
N ASP A 157 8.18 4.61 -3.52
CA ASP A 157 7.92 5.62 -2.51
C ASP A 157 7.05 6.75 -3.05
N ILE A 158 6.16 7.26 -2.20
CA ILE A 158 5.54 8.57 -2.34
C ILE A 158 6.29 9.52 -1.41
N THR A 159 6.80 10.59 -1.95
CA THR A 159 7.61 11.58 -1.22
C THR A 159 7.14 13.00 -1.49
N SER A 160 7.60 13.94 -0.69
CA SER A 160 7.34 15.38 -0.82
C SER A 160 8.57 16.17 -0.38
N THR A 161 8.49 17.51 -0.43
CA THR A 161 9.50 18.40 0.16
C THR A 161 9.67 18.18 1.66
N GLY A 162 8.64 17.70 2.37
CA GLY A 162 8.71 17.34 3.79
C GLY A 162 9.34 15.97 4.08
N GLY A 163 9.62 15.17 3.06
CA GLY A 163 10.21 13.84 3.19
C GLY A 163 9.34 12.72 2.61
N LYS A 164 9.70 11.47 2.93
CA LYS A 164 8.93 10.30 2.49
C LYS A 164 7.57 10.26 3.20
N ILE A 165 6.49 10.37 2.44
CA ILE A 165 5.10 10.28 2.93
C ILE A 165 4.69 8.82 3.09
N GLY A 166 4.98 7.97 2.09
CA GLY A 166 4.49 6.60 2.08
C GLY A 166 5.33 5.66 1.23
N GLY A 167 4.99 4.39 1.32
CA GLY A 167 5.61 3.36 0.51
C GLY A 167 4.62 2.30 0.10
N ALA A 168 4.78 1.80 -1.12
CA ALA A 168 3.94 0.78 -1.71
C ALA A 168 4.62 -0.59 -1.73
N ALA A 169 3.82 -1.64 -1.84
CA ALA A 169 4.27 -2.98 -2.15
C ALA A 169 3.28 -3.67 -3.09
N GLN A 170 3.77 -4.62 -3.88
CA GLN A 170 2.94 -5.37 -4.82
C GLN A 170 3.14 -6.88 -4.69
N ALA A 171 2.08 -7.61 -5.03
CA ALA A 171 2.14 -9.03 -5.31
C ALA A 171 1.30 -9.32 -6.57
N ARG A 172 1.80 -10.20 -7.44
CA ARG A 172 1.04 -10.74 -8.57
C ARG A 172 0.68 -12.18 -8.26
N ARG A 173 -0.61 -12.48 -8.20
CA ARG A 173 -1.07 -13.80 -7.76
C ARG A 173 -2.44 -14.13 -8.33
N GLY A 174 -2.60 -15.36 -8.84
CA GLY A 174 -3.89 -15.87 -9.28
C GLY A 174 -4.56 -15.05 -10.37
N GLY A 175 -3.79 -14.44 -11.29
CA GLY A 175 -4.33 -13.61 -12.37
C GLY A 175 -4.64 -12.16 -11.98
N ALA A 176 -4.29 -11.75 -10.76
CA ALA A 176 -4.46 -10.38 -10.30
C ALA A 176 -3.18 -9.77 -9.75
N VAL A 177 -3.17 -8.45 -9.67
CA VAL A 177 -2.19 -7.65 -8.97
C VAL A 177 -2.82 -7.06 -7.70
N LEU A 178 -2.13 -7.27 -6.58
CA LEU A 178 -2.31 -6.51 -5.35
C LEU A 178 -1.29 -5.37 -5.38
N HIS A 179 -1.77 -4.15 -5.23
CA HIS A 179 -0.95 -2.98 -4.92
C HIS A 179 -1.49 -2.37 -3.64
N HIS A 180 -0.66 -2.29 -2.61
CA HIS A 180 -1.04 -1.63 -1.37
C HIS A 180 0.00 -0.61 -0.94
N THR A 181 -0.47 0.48 -0.40
CA THR A 181 0.34 1.62 0.01
C THR A 181 -0.05 2.05 1.42
N THR A 182 0.95 2.38 2.21
CA THR A 182 0.75 3.00 3.51
C THR A 182 1.43 4.36 3.54
N MET A 183 0.66 5.39 3.89
CA MET A 183 1.16 6.74 4.16
C MET A 183 1.20 6.99 5.66
N ALA A 184 2.25 7.66 6.13
CA ALA A 184 2.35 8.18 7.47
C ALA A 184 1.51 9.46 7.56
N TYR A 185 0.41 9.43 8.32
CA TYR A 185 -0.34 10.64 8.66
C TYR A 185 0.30 11.33 9.86
N GLN A 186 0.47 10.61 10.95
CA GLN A 186 1.31 10.96 12.10
C GLN A 186 1.96 9.69 12.61
N MET A 187 3.08 9.81 13.31
CA MET A 187 3.81 8.61 13.75
C MET A 187 4.64 8.91 14.98
N ASN A 188 4.63 7.99 15.94
CA ASN A 188 5.57 7.98 17.03
C ASN A 188 6.95 7.49 16.53
N MET A 189 7.79 8.45 16.12
CA MET A 189 9.11 8.17 15.56
C MET A 189 10.05 7.49 16.56
N GLU A 190 9.91 7.80 17.85
CA GLU A 190 10.71 7.19 18.91
C GLU A 190 10.38 5.70 19.05
N LEU A 191 9.08 5.38 19.16
CA LEU A 191 8.62 4.00 19.25
C LEU A 191 8.96 3.20 17.98
N MET A 192 8.77 3.80 16.81
CA MET A 192 9.19 3.19 15.55
C MET A 192 10.67 2.84 15.54
N GLY A 193 11.53 3.76 16.02
CA GLY A 193 12.99 3.56 16.09
C GLY A 193 13.39 2.50 17.14
N ARG A 194 12.58 2.27 18.18
CA ARG A 194 12.80 1.21 19.18
C ARG A 194 12.39 -0.17 18.66
N VAL A 195 11.29 -0.24 17.90
CA VAL A 195 10.69 -1.52 17.46
C VAL A 195 11.28 -2.01 16.13
N LEU A 196 11.63 -1.10 15.18
CA LEU A 196 12.25 -1.49 13.93
C LEU A 196 13.78 -1.46 14.04
N ARG A 197 14.41 -2.56 13.64
CA ARG A 197 15.88 -2.63 13.53
C ARG A 197 16.32 -2.00 12.23
N THR A 198 16.90 -0.82 12.31
CA THR A 198 17.57 -0.16 11.17
C THR A 198 19.06 -0.54 11.22
N SER A 199 19.45 -1.62 10.52
CA SER A 199 20.86 -2.00 10.47
C SER A 199 21.62 -1.09 9.48
N LYS A 200 22.77 -0.54 9.91
CA LYS A 200 23.70 0.17 9.03
C LYS A 200 24.19 -0.72 7.86
N GLU A 201 24.21 -2.03 8.05
CA GLU A 201 24.58 -3.02 7.03
C GLU A 201 23.56 -3.12 5.88
N LYS A 202 22.25 -2.89 6.15
CA LYS A 202 21.23 -2.82 5.08
C LYS A 202 21.41 -1.66 4.12
N LEU A 203 22.12 -0.61 4.54
CA LEU A 203 22.47 0.54 3.71
C LEU A 203 23.51 0.17 2.64
N ILE A 204 24.33 -0.85 2.89
CA ILE A 204 25.45 -1.23 2.03
C ILE A 204 25.00 -2.25 0.97
N ASP A 205 24.10 -3.18 1.32
CA ASP A 205 23.81 -4.37 0.49
C ASP A 205 22.75 -4.16 -0.60
N LYS A 206 21.93 -3.11 -0.51
CA LYS A 206 20.83 -2.87 -1.48
C LYS A 206 21.07 -1.75 -2.48
N GLY A 207 22.23 -1.08 -2.45
CA GLY A 207 22.55 0.00 -3.39
C GLY A 207 21.51 1.14 -3.44
N VAL A 208 20.52 1.13 -2.53
CA VAL A 208 19.41 2.07 -2.48
C VAL A 208 19.39 2.71 -1.09
N LYS A 209 19.68 3.97 -1.05
CA LYS A 209 19.59 4.83 0.16
C LYS A 209 18.15 4.99 0.69
N SER A 210 17.41 3.90 0.87
CA SER A 210 16.01 3.96 1.33
C SER A 210 15.88 4.24 2.83
N ALA A 211 16.91 3.93 3.62
CA ALA A 211 16.88 4.13 5.08
C ALA A 211 17.28 5.56 5.49
N ASP A 212 17.91 6.34 4.61
CA ASP A 212 18.25 7.76 4.86
C ASP A 212 17.11 8.73 4.54
N LYS A 213 16.00 8.23 3.98
CA LYS A 213 14.86 9.10 3.68
C LYS A 213 14.09 9.37 4.96
N ARG A 214 14.25 10.59 5.46
CA ARG A 214 13.46 11.10 6.58
C ARG A 214 11.97 10.92 6.27
N VAL A 215 11.24 10.20 7.14
CA VAL A 215 9.79 10.12 7.07
C VAL A 215 9.21 11.51 7.32
N GLY A 216 8.33 11.95 6.43
CA GLY A 216 7.62 13.23 6.52
C GLY A 216 6.12 12.99 6.65
N PRO A 217 5.59 12.80 7.88
CA PRO A 217 4.17 12.55 8.09
C PRO A 217 3.31 13.70 7.54
N LEU A 218 2.14 13.36 6.99
CA LEU A 218 1.24 14.33 6.38
C LEU A 218 0.80 15.42 7.37
N ARG A 219 0.60 15.09 8.64
CA ARG A 219 0.22 16.04 9.70
C ARG A 219 1.23 17.18 9.88
N GLN A 220 2.48 17.01 9.45
CA GLN A 220 3.50 18.06 9.45
C GLN A 220 3.48 18.93 8.19
N GLN A 221 2.69 18.55 7.19
CA GLN A 221 2.65 19.19 5.86
C GLN A 221 1.28 19.79 5.55
N THR A 222 0.25 19.40 6.28
CA THR A 222 -1.12 19.93 6.14
C THR A 222 -1.83 19.90 7.48
N ASP A 223 -2.72 20.85 7.70
CA ASP A 223 -3.58 20.92 8.89
C ASP A 223 -4.86 20.06 8.76
N LEU A 224 -5.02 19.37 7.63
CA LEU A 224 -6.21 18.54 7.38
C LEU A 224 -6.22 17.32 8.28
N ASP A 225 -7.41 17.00 8.78
CA ASP A 225 -7.61 15.77 9.53
C ASP A 225 -7.51 14.53 8.62
N ARG A 226 -7.09 13.41 9.21
CA ARG A 226 -6.88 12.13 8.52
C ARG A 226 -8.08 11.70 7.68
N ASP A 227 -9.27 11.79 8.24
CA ASP A 227 -10.51 11.36 7.57
C ASP A 227 -10.89 12.29 6.43
N VAL A 228 -10.59 13.59 6.53
CA VAL A 228 -10.74 14.55 5.42
C VAL A 228 -9.86 14.16 4.26
N ILE A 229 -8.61 13.79 4.52
CA ILE A 229 -7.69 13.30 3.48
C ILE A 229 -8.24 12.02 2.83
N ILE A 230 -8.67 11.04 3.62
CA ILE A 230 -9.23 9.78 3.10
C ILE A 230 -10.46 10.05 2.22
N HIS A 231 -11.39 10.90 2.68
CA HIS A 231 -12.57 11.26 1.90
C HIS A 231 -12.20 11.95 0.58
N HIS A 232 -11.20 12.82 0.61
CA HIS A 232 -10.73 13.49 -0.62
C HIS A 232 -10.12 12.46 -1.59
N LEU A 233 -9.27 11.54 -1.12
CA LEU A 233 -8.69 10.47 -1.94
C LEU A 233 -9.78 9.62 -2.60
N ILE A 234 -10.80 9.21 -1.86
CA ILE A 234 -11.96 8.45 -2.38
C ILE A 234 -12.72 9.27 -3.42
N GLY A 235 -12.98 10.55 -3.13
CA GLY A 235 -13.67 11.46 -4.04
C GLY A 235 -12.92 11.68 -5.35
N HIS A 236 -11.61 11.87 -5.28
CA HIS A 236 -10.73 12.02 -6.44
C HIS A 236 -10.75 10.76 -7.32
N PHE A 237 -10.59 9.57 -6.71
CA PHE A 237 -10.65 8.29 -7.45
C PHE A 237 -12.02 8.11 -8.12
N ARG A 238 -13.11 8.38 -7.39
CA ARG A 238 -14.49 8.28 -7.91
C ARG A 238 -14.73 9.20 -9.09
N ALA A 239 -14.27 10.43 -9.02
CA ALA A 239 -14.45 11.42 -10.09
C ALA A 239 -13.71 11.02 -11.37
N ARG A 240 -12.53 10.40 -11.27
CA ARG A 240 -11.71 10.03 -12.42
C ARG A 240 -12.11 8.70 -13.06
N PHE A 241 -12.39 7.69 -12.26
CA PHE A 241 -12.49 6.30 -12.73
C PHE A 241 -13.86 5.66 -12.50
N GLY A 242 -14.72 6.33 -11.75
CA GLY A 242 -15.94 5.71 -11.23
C GLY A 242 -15.63 4.81 -10.03
N LEU A 243 -16.54 4.77 -9.06
CA LEU A 243 -16.36 3.97 -7.85
C LEU A 243 -17.73 3.73 -7.20
N ALA A 244 -18.19 2.49 -7.17
CA ALA A 244 -19.40 2.10 -6.48
C ALA A 244 -19.08 1.64 -5.06
N GLU A 245 -19.85 2.10 -4.09
CA GLU A 245 -19.74 1.59 -2.72
C GLU A 245 -20.21 0.14 -2.64
N ASP A 246 -19.49 -0.66 -1.85
CA ASP A 246 -19.79 -2.05 -1.60
C ASP A 246 -19.42 -2.43 -0.17
N THR A 247 -19.74 -3.64 0.23
CA THR A 247 -19.39 -4.19 1.55
C THR A 247 -18.69 -5.53 1.37
N PHE A 248 -17.99 -5.98 2.42
CA PHE A 248 -17.45 -7.32 2.44
C PHE A 248 -18.58 -8.35 2.40
N SER A 249 -18.49 -9.31 1.51
CA SER A 249 -19.40 -10.44 1.53
C SER A 249 -19.06 -11.41 2.66
N GLU A 250 -20.05 -12.19 3.12
CA GLU A 250 -19.79 -13.23 4.11
C GLU A 250 -18.75 -14.25 3.66
N GLU A 251 -18.71 -14.54 2.36
CA GLU A 251 -17.72 -15.44 1.76
C GLU A 251 -16.32 -14.86 1.86
N GLU A 252 -16.13 -13.58 1.51
CA GLU A 252 -14.83 -12.90 1.64
C GLU A 252 -14.35 -12.91 3.09
N LEU A 253 -15.24 -12.67 4.05
CA LEU A 253 -14.89 -12.70 5.48
C LEU A 253 -14.56 -14.11 5.97
N ARG A 254 -15.33 -15.13 5.57
CA ARG A 254 -15.04 -16.54 5.90
C ARG A 254 -13.70 -16.99 5.30
N ASP A 255 -13.45 -16.66 4.04
CA ASP A 255 -12.20 -17.00 3.37
C ASP A 255 -10.98 -16.30 4.00
N ALA A 256 -11.15 -15.04 4.40
CA ALA A 256 -10.12 -14.32 5.12
C ALA A 256 -9.85 -14.97 6.49
N GLN A 257 -10.89 -15.29 7.27
CA GLN A 257 -10.75 -15.96 8.55
C GLN A 257 -10.05 -17.32 8.42
N LYS A 258 -10.46 -18.12 7.44
CA LYS A 258 -9.76 -19.39 7.17
C LYS A 258 -8.27 -19.18 6.88
N ARG A 259 -7.89 -18.13 6.14
CA ARG A 259 -6.48 -17.81 5.88
C ARG A 259 -5.75 -17.33 7.14
N VAL A 260 -6.45 -16.62 8.02
CA VAL A 260 -5.90 -16.25 9.35
C VAL A 260 -5.58 -17.53 10.12
N ASP A 261 -6.54 -18.43 10.27
CA ASP A 261 -6.40 -19.67 11.05
C ASP A 261 -5.32 -20.59 10.46
N ASP A 262 -5.36 -20.82 9.15
CA ASP A 262 -4.46 -21.75 8.46
C ASP A 262 -3.03 -21.21 8.32
N ARG A 263 -2.83 -19.87 8.36
CA ARG A 263 -1.53 -19.29 8.02
C ARG A 263 -1.17 -17.98 8.70
N PHE A 264 -1.97 -16.91 8.52
CA PHE A 264 -1.51 -15.57 8.89
C PHE A 264 -1.32 -15.35 10.39
N SER A 265 -1.97 -16.16 11.25
CA SER A 265 -1.77 -16.18 12.71
C SER A 265 -0.71 -17.19 13.16
N THR A 266 -0.17 -18.01 12.24
CA THR A 266 0.74 -19.09 12.63
C THR A 266 2.18 -18.61 12.81
N THR A 267 2.87 -19.19 13.77
CA THR A 267 4.30 -18.97 14.00
C THR A 267 5.14 -19.39 12.78
N ASP A 268 4.74 -20.48 12.12
CA ASP A 268 5.44 -20.98 10.93
C ASP A 268 5.41 -19.97 9.77
N TRP A 269 4.30 -19.25 9.59
CA TRP A 269 4.23 -18.19 8.60
C TRP A 269 5.03 -16.95 9.01
N LEU A 270 4.92 -16.53 10.25
CA LEU A 270 5.62 -15.35 10.75
C LEU A 270 7.14 -15.53 10.70
N TYR A 271 7.62 -16.68 11.10
CA TYR A 271 9.06 -17.00 11.23
C TYR A 271 9.60 -17.92 10.15
N PHE A 272 8.91 -18.06 9.00
CA PHE A 272 9.34 -18.99 7.95
C PHE A 272 10.74 -18.63 7.37
N LEU A 273 11.22 -17.43 7.57
CA LEU A 273 12.61 -17.02 7.35
C LEU A 273 13.27 -16.78 8.71
N PRO A 274 14.43 -17.43 8.94
CA PRO A 274 15.14 -17.34 10.22
C PRO A 274 15.69 -15.95 10.54
#